data_89d9093f5427f37a432118e57fd46d86
#
_entry.id   89d9093f5427f37a432118e57fd46d86
#
_cell.length_a   1.000
_cell.length_b   1.000
_cell.length_c   1.000
_cell.angle_alpha   90.00
_cell.angle_beta   90.00
_cell.angle_gamma   90.00
#
_symmetry.space_group_name_H-M   'P 1'
#
loop_
_entity.id
_entity.type
_entity.pdbx_description
1 polymer ?
#
loop_
_entity_poly.entity_id
_entity_poly.type
_entity_poly.pdbx_seq_one_letter_code
_entity_poly.pdbx_strand_id
1 'polypeptide(L)'
;PVYITFDVDCLDPAFAPGTGTPVVGGLSTAQALPILHSLGDLNLIGMDIVEVAPAYDHAEITALAAAAIGHDYLCLLAQKNGAQARSIGTKLDEKQSGNAKT
;
A
#
# COMPACT_ATOMS: atom_id res chain seq x y z
N PRO A 1 6.33 -12.23 -8.21
CA PRO A 1 6.53 -10.85 -7.79
C PRO A 1 5.49 -9.92 -8.40
N VAL A 2 5.04 -8.93 -7.63
CA VAL A 2 4.04 -7.95 -8.05
C VAL A 2 4.57 -6.54 -7.78
N TYR A 3 4.53 -5.70 -8.79
CA TYR A 3 4.79 -4.27 -8.69
C TYR A 3 3.47 -3.52 -8.87
N ILE A 4 3.17 -2.58 -7.96
CA ILE A 4 1.96 -1.77 -8.03
C ILE A 4 2.31 -0.42 -8.66
N THR A 5 1.58 -0.05 -9.69
CA THR A 5 1.57 1.32 -10.18
C THR A 5 0.21 1.92 -9.89
N PHE A 6 0.20 3.02 -9.14
CA PHE A 6 -1.03 3.70 -8.73
C PHE A 6 -1.09 5.08 -9.38
N ASP A 7 -2.05 5.24 -10.28
CA ASP A 7 -2.32 6.52 -10.92
C ASP A 7 -3.45 7.22 -10.16
N VAL A 8 -3.20 8.43 -9.66
CA VAL A 8 -4.19 9.17 -8.86
C VAL A 8 -5.42 9.59 -9.67
N ASP A 9 -5.34 9.58 -11.01
CA ASP A 9 -6.49 9.90 -11.85
C ASP A 9 -7.56 8.80 -11.86
N CYS A 10 -7.28 7.62 -11.31
CA CYS A 10 -8.30 6.60 -11.07
C CYS A 10 -9.30 7.00 -9.97
N LEU A 11 -8.92 7.98 -9.14
CA LEU A 11 -9.80 8.56 -8.13
C LEU A 11 -10.72 9.61 -8.77
N ASP A 12 -11.95 9.70 -8.26
CA ASP A 12 -12.86 10.78 -8.66
C ASP A 12 -12.24 12.14 -8.31
N PRO A 13 -12.41 13.18 -9.15
CA PRO A 13 -11.88 14.52 -8.90
C PRO A 13 -12.40 15.18 -7.62
N ALA A 14 -13.47 14.67 -7.01
CA ALA A 14 -13.87 15.08 -5.66
C ALA A 14 -12.82 14.72 -4.61
N PHE A 15 -11.99 13.70 -4.85
CA PHE A 15 -10.93 13.21 -3.96
C PHE A 15 -9.53 13.52 -4.47
N ALA A 16 -9.35 13.60 -5.78
CA ALA A 16 -8.07 13.87 -6.41
C ALA A 16 -8.20 14.80 -7.63
N PRO A 17 -8.45 16.10 -7.41
CA PRO A 17 -8.52 17.06 -8.49
C PRO A 17 -7.15 17.43 -9.06
N GLY A 18 -6.07 17.22 -8.33
CA GLY A 18 -4.70 17.60 -8.68
C GLY A 18 -4.02 16.62 -9.63
N THR A 19 -4.62 16.42 -10.80
CA THR A 19 -4.08 15.58 -11.87
C THR A 19 -4.40 16.19 -13.23
N GLY A 20 -3.65 15.84 -14.25
CA GLY A 20 -3.84 16.40 -15.60
C GLY A 20 -5.06 15.85 -16.33
N THR A 21 -5.51 14.65 -16.01
CA THR A 21 -6.61 13.95 -16.70
C THR A 21 -7.63 13.38 -15.71
N PRO A 22 -8.33 14.24 -14.94
CA PRO A 22 -9.31 13.78 -13.98
C PRO A 22 -10.46 13.04 -14.65
N VAL A 23 -10.95 11.98 -14.02
CA VAL A 23 -12.03 11.13 -14.55
C VAL A 23 -13.23 11.18 -13.60
N VAL A 24 -14.31 11.79 -14.06
CA VAL A 24 -15.59 11.82 -13.33
C VAL A 24 -16.15 10.41 -13.22
N GLY A 25 -16.61 10.03 -12.03
CA GLY A 25 -17.10 8.69 -11.75
C GLY A 25 -16.00 7.71 -11.36
N GLY A 26 -14.80 8.19 -11.04
CA GLY A 26 -13.71 7.40 -10.52
C GLY A 26 -13.95 6.92 -9.09
N LEU A 27 -12.96 6.24 -8.53
CA LEU A 27 -13.03 5.69 -7.19
C LEU A 27 -12.98 6.79 -6.12
N SER A 28 -13.65 6.57 -5.01
CA SER A 28 -13.37 7.30 -3.77
C SER A 28 -12.09 6.74 -3.12
N THR A 29 -11.48 7.52 -2.23
CA THR A 29 -10.39 7.01 -1.39
C THR A 29 -10.86 5.88 -0.48
N ALA A 30 -12.10 5.94 -0.01
CA ALA A 30 -12.72 4.87 0.77
C ALA A 30 -12.91 3.56 0.01
N GLN A 31 -12.93 3.60 -1.32
CA GLN A 31 -12.93 2.42 -2.19
C GLN A 31 -11.51 1.97 -2.55
N ALA A 32 -10.62 2.91 -2.83
CA ALA A 32 -9.25 2.60 -3.25
C ALA A 32 -8.40 1.96 -2.14
N LEU A 33 -8.48 2.45 -0.91
CA LEU A 33 -7.70 1.92 0.21
C LEU A 33 -7.99 0.45 0.51
N PRO A 34 -9.25 -0.02 0.62
CA PRO A 34 -9.51 -1.45 0.79
C PRO A 34 -9.02 -2.32 -0.37
N ILE A 35 -9.06 -1.81 -1.60
CA ILE A 35 -8.49 -2.52 -2.76
C ILE A 35 -6.98 -2.72 -2.55
N LEU A 36 -6.25 -1.67 -2.18
CA LEU A 36 -4.83 -1.77 -1.87
C LEU A 36 -4.57 -2.78 -0.75
N HIS A 37 -5.33 -2.71 0.34
CA HIS A 37 -5.17 -3.61 1.49
C HIS A 37 -5.40 -5.08 1.09
N SER A 38 -6.31 -5.36 0.16
CA SER A 38 -6.57 -6.71 -0.32
C SER A 38 -5.38 -7.34 -1.06
N LEU A 39 -4.41 -6.53 -1.50
CA LEU A 39 -3.21 -7.00 -2.19
C LEU A 39 -2.07 -7.40 -1.23
N GLY A 40 -2.26 -7.26 0.08
CA GLY A 40 -1.21 -7.46 1.07
C GLY A 40 -0.62 -8.87 1.13
N ASP A 41 -1.36 -9.90 0.68
CA ASP A 41 -0.89 -11.29 0.63
C ASP A 41 -0.03 -11.60 -0.60
N LEU A 42 0.01 -10.71 -1.57
CA LEU A 42 0.82 -10.88 -2.78
C LEU A 42 2.31 -10.61 -2.49
N ASN A 43 3.17 -11.15 -3.34
CA ASN A 43 4.60 -10.86 -3.27
C ASN A 43 4.90 -9.47 -3.85
N LEU A 44 4.64 -8.44 -3.06
CA LEU A 44 4.84 -7.04 -3.42
C LEU A 44 6.33 -6.69 -3.38
N ILE A 45 6.86 -6.22 -4.50
CA ILE A 45 8.29 -5.88 -4.65
C ILE A 45 8.56 -4.40 -4.85
N GLY A 46 7.55 -3.61 -5.13
CA GLY A 46 7.69 -2.17 -5.33
C GLY A 46 6.38 -1.50 -5.69
N MET A 47 6.38 -0.18 -5.60
CA MET A 47 5.25 0.66 -5.94
C MET A 47 5.72 1.99 -6.49
N ASP A 48 4.97 2.53 -7.43
CA ASP A 48 5.00 3.95 -7.74
C ASP A 48 3.61 4.57 -7.59
N ILE A 49 3.59 5.89 -7.41
CA ILE A 49 2.38 6.70 -7.39
C ILE A 49 2.62 7.85 -8.36
N VAL A 50 1.78 7.94 -9.36
CA VAL A 50 1.99 8.82 -10.52
C VAL A 50 0.84 9.80 -10.73
N GLU A 51 1.08 10.79 -11.56
CA GLU A 51 0.12 11.77 -12.05
C GLU A 51 -0.36 12.80 -11.00
N VAL A 52 0.28 12.92 -9.85
CA VAL A 52 0.02 14.06 -8.96
C VAL A 52 0.55 15.33 -9.61
N ALA A 53 -0.35 16.26 -9.85
CA ALA A 53 -0.05 17.60 -10.41
C ALA A 53 -0.36 18.67 -9.35
N PRO A 54 0.63 19.07 -8.54
CA PRO A 54 0.39 20.01 -7.43
C PRO A 54 -0.21 21.33 -7.84
N ALA A 55 0.12 21.82 -9.05
CA ALA A 55 -0.42 23.09 -9.57
C ALA A 55 -1.94 23.05 -9.79
N TYR A 56 -2.53 21.87 -9.97
CA TYR A 56 -3.96 21.68 -10.14
C TYR A 56 -4.67 21.22 -8.87
N ASP A 57 -3.90 20.98 -7.79
CA ASP A 57 -4.45 20.47 -6.55
C ASP A 57 -5.22 21.57 -5.79
N HIS A 58 -6.13 21.14 -4.92
CA HIS A 58 -6.88 22.00 -4.04
C HIS A 58 -6.61 21.60 -2.60
N ALA A 59 -6.10 22.53 -1.80
CA ALA A 59 -5.77 22.29 -0.39
C ALA A 59 -4.93 21.01 -0.17
N GLU A 60 -4.14 20.61 -1.17
CA GLU A 60 -3.28 19.43 -1.13
C GLU A 60 -4.03 18.09 -0.95
N ILE A 61 -5.33 18.05 -1.25
CA ILE A 61 -6.13 16.84 -1.02
C ILE A 61 -5.68 15.66 -1.89
N THR A 62 -5.21 15.91 -3.11
CA THR A 62 -4.64 14.87 -3.98
C THR A 62 -3.31 14.38 -3.44
N ALA A 63 -2.44 15.29 -3.01
CA ALA A 63 -1.17 14.94 -2.39
C ALA A 63 -1.36 14.11 -1.11
N LEU A 64 -2.35 14.45 -0.28
CA LEU A 64 -2.70 13.69 0.93
C LEU A 64 -3.22 12.28 0.58
N ALA A 65 -4.06 12.15 -0.45
CA ALA A 65 -4.53 10.85 -0.91
C ALA A 65 -3.37 9.98 -1.39
N ALA A 66 -2.47 10.53 -2.21
CA ALA A 66 -1.28 9.83 -2.67
C ALA A 66 -0.36 9.42 -1.51
N ALA A 67 -0.14 10.30 -0.54
CA ALA A 67 0.65 10.01 0.65
C ALA A 67 0.05 8.89 1.50
N ALA A 68 -1.28 8.87 1.67
CA ALA A 68 -1.98 7.80 2.39
C ALA A 68 -1.83 6.46 1.69
N ILE A 69 -1.96 6.41 0.38
CA ILE A 69 -1.76 5.19 -0.43
C ILE A 69 -0.33 4.67 -0.24
N GLY A 70 0.67 5.53 -0.36
CA GLY A 70 2.07 5.14 -0.18
C GLY A 70 2.38 4.67 1.24
N HIS A 71 1.85 5.35 2.24
CA HIS A 71 1.99 4.97 3.64
C HIS A 71 1.37 3.58 3.91
N ASP A 72 0.16 3.35 3.44
CA ASP A 72 -0.53 2.07 3.62
C ASP A 72 0.20 0.92 2.91
N TYR A 73 0.78 1.17 1.74
CA TYR A 73 1.67 0.20 1.09
C TYR A 73 2.86 -0.18 1.99
N LEU A 74 3.53 0.80 2.60
CA LEU A 74 4.63 0.53 3.54
C LEU A 74 4.15 -0.26 4.76
N CYS A 75 2.96 0.01 5.26
CA CYS A 75 2.36 -0.77 6.34
C CYS A 75 2.12 -2.24 5.95
N LEU A 76 1.67 -2.50 4.73
CA LEU A 76 1.51 -3.87 4.22
C LEU A 76 2.86 -4.61 4.17
N LEU A 77 3.92 -3.96 3.71
CA LEU A 77 5.26 -4.55 3.73
C LEU A 77 5.75 -4.82 5.16
N ALA A 78 5.54 -3.91 6.08
CA ALA A 78 5.94 -4.05 7.47
C ALA A 78 5.20 -5.21 8.16
N GLN A 79 3.90 -5.38 7.93
CA GLN A 79 3.11 -6.48 8.45
C GLN A 79 3.61 -7.83 7.93
N LYS A 80 3.91 -7.94 6.64
CA LYS A 80 4.42 -9.15 6.01
C LYS A 80 5.79 -9.53 6.55
N ASN A 81 6.71 -8.57 6.67
CA ASN A 81 8.05 -8.79 7.21
C ASN A 81 8.00 -9.17 8.69
N GLY A 82 7.12 -8.56 9.48
CA GLY A 82 6.91 -8.91 10.89
C GLY A 82 6.36 -10.32 11.07
N ALA A 83 5.41 -10.76 10.24
CA ALA A 83 4.88 -12.11 10.26
C ALA A 83 5.95 -13.15 9.90
N GLN A 84 6.79 -12.87 8.89
CA GLN A 84 7.88 -13.75 8.49
C GLN A 84 8.95 -13.87 9.58
N ALA A 85 9.33 -12.77 10.23
CA ALA A 85 10.29 -12.77 11.34
C ALA A 85 9.78 -13.60 12.53
N ARG A 86 8.48 -13.48 12.88
CA ARG A 86 7.86 -14.29 13.94
C ARG A 86 7.87 -15.79 13.60
N SER A 87 7.55 -16.14 12.36
CA SER A 87 7.57 -17.54 11.91
C SER A 87 8.97 -18.18 12.00
N ILE A 88 10.02 -17.42 11.68
CA ILE A 88 11.41 -17.87 11.80
C ILE A 88 11.77 -18.04 13.27
N GLY A 89 11.42 -17.10 14.14
CA GLY A 89 11.65 -17.17 15.58
C GLY A 89 11.04 -18.44 16.18
N THR A 90 9.77 -18.70 15.91
CA THR A 90 9.07 -19.91 16.41
C THR A 90 9.76 -21.19 15.97
N LYS A 91 10.18 -21.31 14.72
CA LYS A 91 10.91 -22.48 14.21
C LYS A 91 12.27 -22.69 14.89
N LEU A 92 12.97 -21.63 15.24
CA LEU A 92 14.23 -21.70 15.96
C LEU A 92 14.03 -22.18 17.40
N ASP A 93 13.00 -21.68 18.09
CA ASP A 93 12.65 -22.07 19.45
C ASP A 93 12.24 -23.55 19.54
N GLU A 94 11.43 -24.03 18.59
CA GLU A 94 11.05 -25.44 18.49
C GLU A 94 12.27 -26.36 18.30
N LYS A 95 13.22 -25.90 17.45
CA LYS A 95 14.44 -26.68 17.17
C LYS A 95 15.36 -26.77 18.41
N GLN A 96 15.46 -25.69 19.19
CA GLN A 96 16.23 -25.66 20.43
C GLN A 96 15.58 -26.51 21.53
N SER A 97 14.26 -26.44 21.68
CA SER A 97 13.53 -27.24 22.67
C SER A 97 13.53 -28.73 22.33
N GLY A 98 13.57 -29.12 21.04
CA GLY A 98 13.70 -30.49 20.58
C GLY A 98 15.07 -31.12 20.91
N ASN A 99 16.15 -30.34 20.85
CA ASN A 99 17.51 -30.78 21.20
C ASN A 99 17.76 -30.91 22.73
N ALA A 100 16.98 -30.23 23.54
CA ALA A 100 17.11 -30.30 25.01
C ALA A 100 16.48 -31.55 25.63
N LYS A 101 15.78 -32.39 24.85
CA LYS A 101 15.13 -33.64 25.30
C LYS A 101 15.91 -34.92 25.01
N THR A 102 17.07 -34.80 24.45
CA THR A 102 18.05 -35.90 24.27
C THR A 102 19.22 -35.73 25.21
#